data_a20f50eece5afa7b1b6cee07dbb711a6
#
_entry.id   a20f50eece5afa7b1b6cee07dbb711a6
#
_cell.length_a   1.000
_cell.length_b   1.000
_cell.length_c   1.000
_cell.angle_alpha   90.00
_cell.angle_beta   90.00
_cell.angle_gamma   90.00
#
_symmetry.space_group_name_H-M   'P 1'
#
loop_
_entity.id
_entity.type
_entity.pdbx_description
1 polymer ?
#
loop_
_entity_poly.entity_id
_entity_poly.type
_entity_poly.pdbx_seq_one_letter_code
_entity_poly.pdbx_strand_id
1 'polypeptide(L)'
;VGQVVVHYVEHGSGRPVLVLHGAGVDHRETEACFELVLEGVEGLRRIYPDLPGMGRTIAPETLRSADDVLDALLDFADEVIGGAAYLLIGHSAGAYYAQAMAARRPAKVAGLALVCPFLPGLRDVPAHRVVAGSGEIGDDVFRSYFVIQTPEMLERYERHVAPAAALVDQAALERIGERWELTPDHTPAYAGPTVVVAGRLDSTVGYAAATDLIDHYPHASLSVVDDAGHALPHEQPELLRALLTEWLARVERSS
;
A
#
# COMPACT_ATOMS: atom_id res chain seq x y z
N VAL A 1 10.14 -10.55 20.95
CA VAL A 1 8.79 -10.53 20.36
C VAL A 1 8.58 -11.92 19.78
N GLY A 2 7.43 -12.60 20.08
CA GLY A 2 7.15 -13.91 19.48
C GLY A 2 7.05 -13.77 17.95
N GLN A 3 7.61 -14.74 17.22
CA GLN A 3 7.61 -14.75 15.76
C GLN A 3 6.17 -14.66 15.23
N VAL A 4 5.86 -13.64 14.44
CA VAL A 4 4.57 -13.49 13.75
C VAL A 4 4.64 -14.34 12.50
N VAL A 5 3.71 -15.30 12.37
CA VAL A 5 3.56 -16.08 11.13
C VAL A 5 2.68 -15.28 10.17
N VAL A 6 3.30 -14.74 9.13
CA VAL A 6 2.61 -13.92 8.13
C VAL A 6 2.06 -14.83 7.03
N HIS A 7 0.75 -14.77 6.83
CA HIS A 7 0.11 -15.36 5.66
C HIS A 7 0.37 -14.48 4.43
N TYR A 8 0.66 -15.09 3.28
CA TYR A 8 0.82 -14.37 2.02
C TYR A 8 0.42 -15.23 0.83
N VAL A 9 0.18 -14.59 -0.30
CA VAL A 9 0.09 -15.20 -1.61
C VAL A 9 1.19 -14.67 -2.52
N GLU A 10 1.56 -15.44 -3.54
CA GLU A 10 2.58 -15.00 -4.49
C GLU A 10 2.27 -15.45 -5.92
N HIS A 11 2.73 -14.66 -6.90
CA HIS A 11 2.56 -14.91 -8.32
C HIS A 11 3.85 -14.67 -9.08
N GLY A 12 4.08 -15.47 -10.12
CA GLY A 12 5.24 -15.32 -10.98
C GLY A 12 6.56 -15.77 -10.37
N SER A 13 7.66 -15.39 -10.99
CA SER A 13 9.01 -15.71 -10.55
C SER A 13 10.01 -14.63 -11.00
N GLY A 14 11.14 -14.51 -10.32
CA GLY A 14 12.18 -13.54 -10.66
C GLY A 14 12.44 -12.53 -9.53
N ARG A 15 12.60 -11.23 -9.87
CA ARG A 15 12.84 -10.17 -8.89
C ARG A 15 11.66 -10.05 -7.92
N PRO A 16 11.89 -10.10 -6.61
CA PRO A 16 10.80 -9.97 -5.64
C PRO A 16 10.17 -8.58 -5.68
N VAL A 17 8.84 -8.54 -5.60
CA VAL A 17 8.02 -7.34 -5.43
C VAL A 17 7.14 -7.59 -4.22
N LEU A 18 7.36 -6.86 -3.14
CA LEU A 18 6.53 -6.91 -1.94
C LEU A 18 5.46 -5.83 -2.02
N VAL A 19 4.19 -6.22 -1.95
CA VAL A 19 3.04 -5.31 -2.07
C VAL A 19 2.24 -5.32 -0.77
N LEU A 20 2.24 -4.19 -0.05
CA LEU A 20 1.59 -4.03 1.24
C LEU A 20 0.23 -3.35 1.10
N HIS A 21 -0.81 -3.98 1.64
CA HIS A 21 -2.19 -3.48 1.61
C HIS A 21 -2.47 -2.39 2.66
N GLY A 22 -3.60 -1.71 2.53
CA GLY A 22 -4.09 -0.69 3.45
C GLY A 22 -4.61 -1.26 4.78
N ALA A 23 -4.94 -0.37 5.73
CA ALA A 23 -5.59 -0.79 6.97
C ALA A 23 -7.04 -1.23 6.72
N GLY A 24 -7.49 -2.23 7.49
CA GLY A 24 -8.88 -2.67 7.47
C GLY A 24 -9.26 -3.59 6.31
N VAL A 25 -8.29 -4.08 5.55
CA VAL A 25 -8.45 -5.07 4.46
C VAL A 25 -7.35 -6.12 4.55
N ASP A 26 -7.22 -7.01 3.58
CA ASP A 26 -6.14 -7.98 3.48
C ASP A 26 -5.54 -8.02 2.04
N HIS A 27 -4.63 -8.95 1.78
CA HIS A 27 -3.94 -9.09 0.49
C HIS A 27 -4.88 -9.09 -0.72
N ARG A 28 -6.12 -9.57 -0.61
CA ARG A 28 -7.07 -9.70 -1.74
C ARG A 28 -7.40 -8.34 -2.38
N GLU A 29 -7.41 -7.28 -1.59
CA GLU A 29 -7.62 -5.91 -2.11
C GLU A 29 -6.46 -5.49 -3.01
N THR A 30 -5.22 -5.56 -2.52
CA THR A 30 -4.04 -5.16 -3.31
C THR A 30 -3.70 -6.15 -4.42
N GLU A 31 -3.87 -7.45 -4.21
CA GLU A 31 -3.72 -8.47 -5.25
C GLU A 31 -4.63 -8.15 -6.44
N ALA A 32 -5.92 -7.89 -6.20
CA ALA A 32 -6.88 -7.57 -7.25
C ALA A 32 -6.55 -6.31 -8.06
N CYS A 33 -5.89 -5.32 -7.43
CA CYS A 33 -5.47 -4.10 -8.10
C CYS A 33 -4.14 -4.25 -8.82
N PHE A 34 -3.13 -4.77 -8.11
CA PHE A 34 -1.75 -4.73 -8.61
C PHE A 34 -1.45 -5.87 -9.58
N GLU A 35 -2.17 -7.01 -9.53
CA GLU A 35 -2.08 -8.00 -10.61
C GLU A 35 -2.54 -7.43 -11.95
N LEU A 36 -3.59 -6.61 -12.00
CA LEU A 36 -3.98 -5.91 -13.24
C LEU A 36 -2.85 -5.04 -13.82
N VAL A 37 -2.01 -4.51 -12.94
CA VAL A 37 -0.93 -3.58 -13.33
C VAL A 37 0.38 -4.33 -13.64
N LEU A 38 0.69 -5.38 -12.88
CA LEU A 38 2.00 -6.05 -12.87
C LEU A 38 2.02 -7.40 -13.58
N GLU A 39 0.85 -8.07 -13.79
CA GLU A 39 0.78 -9.40 -14.40
C GLU A 39 1.48 -9.48 -15.77
N GLY A 40 1.40 -8.42 -16.57
CA GLY A 40 2.05 -8.33 -17.87
C GLY A 40 3.57 -8.08 -17.83
N VAL A 41 4.17 -7.88 -16.64
CA VAL A 41 5.59 -7.62 -16.47
C VAL A 41 6.32 -8.91 -16.18
N GLU A 42 7.11 -9.39 -17.13
CA GLU A 42 7.89 -10.63 -16.97
C GLU A 42 9.01 -10.47 -15.94
N GLY A 43 9.40 -11.58 -15.31
CA GLY A 43 10.53 -11.61 -14.39
C GLY A 43 10.26 -11.00 -13.00
N LEU A 44 9.01 -10.84 -12.61
CA LEU A 44 8.61 -10.40 -11.27
C LEU A 44 7.97 -11.54 -10.47
N ARG A 45 8.44 -11.74 -9.22
CA ARG A 45 7.82 -12.55 -8.18
C ARG A 45 7.05 -11.60 -7.26
N ARG A 46 5.74 -11.51 -7.41
CA ARG A 46 4.86 -10.60 -6.68
C ARG A 46 4.35 -11.27 -5.41
N ILE A 47 4.57 -10.64 -4.26
CA ILE A 47 4.31 -11.19 -2.92
C ILE A 47 3.34 -10.25 -2.20
N TYR A 48 2.21 -10.77 -1.77
CA TYR A 48 1.11 -10.05 -1.13
C TYR A 48 0.87 -10.61 0.28
N PRO A 49 1.52 -10.08 1.32
CA PRO A 49 1.28 -10.50 2.70
C PRO A 49 -0.01 -9.90 3.27
N ASP A 50 -0.61 -10.60 4.23
CA ASP A 50 -1.57 -10.01 5.15
C ASP A 50 -0.82 -9.33 6.29
N LEU A 51 -1.11 -8.05 6.53
CA LEU A 51 -0.55 -7.34 7.67
C LEU A 51 -1.08 -7.91 9.00
N PRO A 52 -0.30 -7.85 10.11
CA PRO A 52 -0.71 -8.38 11.40
C PRO A 52 -2.07 -7.87 11.87
N GLY A 53 -2.97 -8.78 12.27
CA GLY A 53 -4.34 -8.49 12.67
C GLY A 53 -5.33 -8.34 11.50
N MET A 54 -4.90 -8.63 10.28
CA MET A 54 -5.71 -8.56 9.07
C MET A 54 -5.57 -9.85 8.26
N GLY A 55 -6.63 -10.21 7.53
CA GLY A 55 -6.67 -11.44 6.77
C GLY A 55 -6.44 -12.69 7.64
N ARG A 56 -5.42 -13.47 7.31
CA ARG A 56 -5.07 -14.70 8.02
C ARG A 56 -3.83 -14.58 8.90
N THR A 57 -3.23 -13.38 8.96
CA THR A 57 -2.09 -13.10 9.84
C THR A 57 -2.58 -12.69 11.22
N ILE A 58 -2.35 -13.58 12.20
CA ILE A 58 -2.73 -13.33 13.59
C ILE A 58 -1.75 -12.32 14.21
N ALA A 59 -2.27 -11.29 14.87
CA ALA A 59 -1.48 -10.39 15.70
C ALA A 59 -1.47 -10.90 17.16
N PRO A 60 -0.35 -11.45 17.66
CA PRO A 60 -0.27 -11.87 19.05
C PRO A 60 -0.42 -10.68 20.01
N GLU A 61 -0.85 -10.93 21.25
CA GLU A 61 -1.03 -9.91 22.29
C GLU A 61 0.24 -9.09 22.60
N THR A 62 1.40 -9.62 22.24
CA THR A 62 2.69 -8.93 22.39
C THR A 62 2.94 -7.87 21.33
N LEU A 63 2.19 -7.88 20.22
CA LEU A 63 2.29 -6.91 19.14
C LEU A 63 1.35 -5.74 19.46
N ARG A 64 1.92 -4.58 19.85
CA ARG A 64 1.20 -3.46 20.47
C ARG A 64 1.49 -2.09 19.86
N SER A 65 2.25 -2.04 18.79
CA SER A 65 2.63 -0.76 18.16
C SER A 65 2.90 -0.92 16.68
N ALA A 66 2.94 0.20 15.96
CA ALA A 66 3.40 0.22 14.58
C ALA A 66 4.85 -0.26 14.43
N ASP A 67 5.72 0.00 15.42
CA ASP A 67 7.10 -0.53 15.41
C ASP A 67 7.12 -2.06 15.46
N ASP A 68 6.25 -2.70 16.28
CA ASP A 68 6.15 -4.16 16.32
C ASP A 68 5.66 -4.74 14.99
N VAL A 69 4.74 -4.06 14.30
CA VAL A 69 4.29 -4.44 12.96
C VAL A 69 5.43 -4.29 11.95
N LEU A 70 6.17 -3.18 12.00
CA LEU A 70 7.32 -2.94 11.12
C LEU A 70 8.39 -4.03 11.29
N ASP A 71 8.72 -4.38 12.53
CA ASP A 71 9.69 -5.44 12.82
C ASP A 71 9.20 -6.80 12.25
N ALA A 72 7.92 -7.14 12.41
CA ALA A 72 7.35 -8.36 11.84
C ALA A 72 7.41 -8.37 10.30
N LEU A 73 7.21 -7.23 9.64
CA LEU A 73 7.31 -7.11 8.18
C LEU A 73 8.75 -7.21 7.69
N LEU A 74 9.72 -6.66 8.44
CA LEU A 74 11.14 -6.78 8.14
C LEU A 74 11.62 -8.23 8.28
N ASP A 75 11.21 -8.92 9.35
CA ASP A 75 11.51 -10.34 9.56
C ASP A 75 10.90 -11.21 8.45
N PHE A 76 9.65 -10.95 8.08
CA PHE A 76 8.97 -11.61 6.96
C PHE A 76 9.72 -11.42 5.63
N ALA A 77 10.13 -10.19 5.32
CA ALA A 77 10.87 -9.92 4.09
C ALA A 77 12.24 -10.63 4.08
N ASP A 78 12.94 -10.65 5.21
CA ASP A 78 14.22 -11.36 5.36
C ASP A 78 14.05 -12.89 5.21
N GLU A 79 12.95 -13.47 5.71
CA GLU A 79 12.66 -14.91 5.62
C GLU A 79 12.24 -15.33 4.19
N VAL A 80 11.29 -14.59 3.56
CA VAL A 80 10.67 -14.99 2.30
C VAL A 80 11.48 -14.56 1.07
N ILE A 81 12.16 -13.42 1.17
CA ILE A 81 12.97 -12.87 0.06
C ILE A 81 14.46 -13.20 0.27
N GLY A 82 14.90 -13.23 1.50
CA GLY A 82 16.30 -13.51 1.84
C GLY A 82 17.24 -12.37 1.48
N GLY A 83 18.38 -12.73 0.85
CA GLY A 83 19.46 -11.79 0.54
C GLY A 83 19.20 -10.86 -0.64
N ALA A 84 18.21 -11.14 -1.50
CA ALA A 84 17.98 -10.39 -2.72
C ALA A 84 17.43 -8.98 -2.44
N ALA A 85 17.78 -8.03 -3.33
CA ALA A 85 17.12 -6.74 -3.37
C ALA A 85 15.71 -6.90 -4.00
N TYR A 86 14.73 -6.17 -3.48
CA TYR A 86 13.33 -6.27 -3.89
C TYR A 86 12.71 -4.90 -4.18
N LEU A 87 11.63 -4.93 -4.94
CA LEU A 87 10.75 -3.79 -5.15
C LEU A 87 9.74 -3.75 -4.01
N LEU A 88 9.41 -2.55 -3.54
CA LEU A 88 8.47 -2.37 -2.44
C LEU A 88 7.36 -1.42 -2.86
N ILE A 89 6.13 -1.90 -2.80
CA ILE A 89 4.92 -1.16 -3.13
C ILE A 89 4.05 -1.13 -1.88
N GLY A 90 3.48 0.02 -1.55
CA GLY A 90 2.51 0.13 -0.47
C GLY A 90 1.32 0.99 -0.85
N HIS A 91 0.13 0.57 -0.42
CA HIS A 91 -1.10 1.32 -0.51
C HIS A 91 -1.54 1.77 0.88
N SER A 92 -1.91 3.05 1.05
CA SER A 92 -2.44 3.59 2.31
C SER A 92 -1.51 3.32 3.51
N ALA A 93 -1.97 2.60 4.54
CA ALA A 93 -1.14 2.16 5.67
C ALA A 93 0.04 1.28 5.23
N GLY A 94 -0.12 0.46 4.17
CA GLY A 94 0.99 -0.28 3.57
C GLY A 94 2.09 0.64 3.04
N ALA A 95 1.74 1.82 2.52
CA ALA A 95 2.72 2.83 2.10
C ALA A 95 3.45 3.46 3.30
N TYR A 96 2.78 3.59 4.45
CA TYR A 96 3.41 4.04 5.69
C TYR A 96 4.52 3.07 6.13
N TYR A 97 4.21 1.77 6.18
CA TYR A 97 5.22 0.74 6.50
C TYR A 97 6.28 0.61 5.41
N ALA A 98 5.94 0.73 4.13
CA ALA A 98 6.89 0.66 3.03
C ALA A 98 7.98 1.75 3.13
N GLN A 99 7.61 2.97 3.51
CA GLN A 99 8.57 4.05 3.77
C GLN A 99 9.56 3.68 4.89
N ALA A 100 9.03 3.16 6.00
CA ALA A 100 9.85 2.76 7.14
C ALA A 100 10.77 1.57 6.81
N MET A 101 10.27 0.58 6.07
CA MET A 101 11.09 -0.55 5.59
C MET A 101 12.22 -0.07 4.68
N ALA A 102 11.94 0.85 3.76
CA ALA A 102 12.95 1.44 2.87
C ALA A 102 14.01 2.23 3.66
N ALA A 103 13.62 2.97 4.69
CA ALA A 103 14.54 3.67 5.59
C ALA A 103 15.40 2.69 6.39
N ARG A 104 14.80 1.63 6.96
CA ARG A 104 15.51 0.63 7.79
C ARG A 104 16.41 -0.30 6.96
N ARG A 105 16.09 -0.56 5.70
CA ARG A 105 16.78 -1.51 4.81
C ARG A 105 17.07 -0.90 3.42
N PRO A 106 17.71 0.29 3.31
CA PRO A 106 17.85 0.99 2.04
C PRO A 106 18.63 0.18 0.99
N ALA A 107 19.57 -0.66 1.41
CA ALA A 107 20.34 -1.52 0.51
C ALA A 107 19.56 -2.74 -0.01
N LYS A 108 18.39 -3.05 0.59
CA LYS A 108 17.52 -4.17 0.18
C LYS A 108 16.38 -3.69 -0.74
N VAL A 109 16.02 -2.42 -0.70
CA VAL A 109 14.92 -1.88 -1.51
C VAL A 109 15.49 -1.31 -2.80
N ALA A 110 15.22 -1.99 -3.92
CA ALA A 110 15.67 -1.55 -5.25
C ALA A 110 14.81 -0.42 -5.84
N GLY A 111 13.56 -0.32 -5.40
CA GLY A 111 12.62 0.73 -5.80
C GLY A 111 11.45 0.80 -4.84
N LEU A 112 10.89 1.99 -4.65
CA LEU A 112 9.79 2.28 -3.73
C LEU A 112 8.61 2.91 -4.49
N ALA A 113 7.41 2.33 -4.33
CA ALA A 113 6.17 2.87 -4.87
C ALA A 113 5.15 3.10 -3.74
N LEU A 114 4.66 4.32 -3.61
CA LEU A 114 3.74 4.76 -2.57
C LEU A 114 2.43 5.21 -3.22
N VAL A 115 1.35 4.47 -2.98
CA VAL A 115 0.04 4.75 -3.58
C VAL A 115 -0.93 5.18 -2.48
N CYS A 116 -1.54 6.36 -2.63
CA CYS A 116 -2.41 6.99 -1.64
C CYS A 116 -1.83 6.89 -0.22
N PRO A 117 -0.58 7.34 0.00
CA PRO A 117 0.15 7.04 1.22
C PRO A 117 -0.50 7.67 2.46
N PHE A 118 -0.77 6.86 3.49
CA PHE A 118 -1.03 7.36 4.82
C PHE A 118 0.26 7.96 5.40
N LEU A 119 0.17 9.18 5.92
CA LEU A 119 1.31 9.93 6.44
C LEU A 119 0.93 10.61 7.75
N PRO A 120 1.85 10.75 8.71
CA PRO A 120 1.65 11.65 9.83
C PRO A 120 1.42 13.10 9.34
N GLY A 121 0.55 13.83 10.03
CA GLY A 121 0.30 15.24 9.69
C GLY A 121 -0.60 15.44 8.46
N LEU A 122 -1.63 14.59 8.33
CA LEU A 122 -2.66 14.77 7.30
C LEU A 122 -3.21 16.20 7.31
N ARG A 123 -3.35 16.80 6.13
CA ARG A 123 -3.90 18.13 5.94
C ARG A 123 -4.68 18.22 4.63
N ASP A 124 -5.62 19.16 4.58
CA ASP A 124 -6.40 19.47 3.38
C ASP A 124 -7.07 18.23 2.77
N VAL A 125 -7.54 17.30 3.64
CA VAL A 125 -8.28 16.11 3.20
C VAL A 125 -9.62 16.57 2.65
N PRO A 126 -9.92 16.31 1.35
CA PRO A 126 -11.15 16.78 0.73
C PRO A 126 -12.38 16.04 1.26
N ALA A 127 -13.54 16.68 1.21
CA ALA A 127 -14.79 15.97 1.40
C ALA A 127 -14.99 14.95 0.26
N HIS A 128 -15.61 13.81 0.60
CA HIS A 128 -15.94 12.79 -0.40
C HIS A 128 -16.84 13.36 -1.51
N ARG A 129 -16.50 13.04 -2.76
CA ARG A 129 -17.26 13.48 -3.93
C ARG A 129 -17.27 12.39 -5.00
N VAL A 130 -18.44 11.97 -5.42
CA VAL A 130 -18.63 11.05 -6.55
C VAL A 130 -18.42 11.80 -7.87
N VAL A 131 -17.62 11.25 -8.77
CA VAL A 131 -17.32 11.82 -10.10
C VAL A 131 -17.98 11.05 -11.25
N ALA A 132 -18.29 9.78 -11.02
CA ALA A 132 -19.02 8.96 -11.99
C ALA A 132 -19.95 7.98 -11.28
N GLY A 133 -21.12 7.71 -11.87
CA GLY A 133 -22.16 6.85 -11.31
C GLY A 133 -23.26 7.62 -10.60
N SER A 134 -24.22 6.89 -10.00
CA SER A 134 -25.42 7.49 -9.38
C SER A 134 -25.21 7.93 -7.93
N GLY A 135 -24.20 7.42 -7.24
CA GLY A 135 -24.03 7.61 -5.80
C GLY A 135 -25.01 6.80 -4.93
N GLU A 136 -25.85 5.95 -5.52
CA GLU A 136 -26.95 5.23 -4.85
C GLU A 136 -26.73 3.72 -4.74
N ILE A 137 -25.72 3.16 -5.43
CA ILE A 137 -25.42 1.73 -5.43
C ILE A 137 -24.47 1.34 -4.30
N GLY A 138 -24.48 0.06 -3.94
CA GLY A 138 -23.60 -0.49 -2.90
C GLY A 138 -23.98 -0.11 -1.46
N ASP A 139 -23.18 -0.53 -0.53
CA ASP A 139 -23.29 -0.17 0.88
C ASP A 139 -22.60 1.16 1.24
N ASP A 140 -22.65 1.56 2.50
CA ASP A 140 -22.04 2.81 2.96
C ASP A 140 -20.51 2.80 2.84
N VAL A 141 -19.88 1.63 2.99
CA VAL A 141 -18.42 1.48 2.85
C VAL A 141 -18.01 1.72 1.39
N PHE A 142 -18.69 1.05 0.44
CA PHE A 142 -18.47 1.28 -0.99
C PHE A 142 -18.65 2.77 -1.34
N ARG A 143 -19.77 3.37 -0.91
CA ARG A 143 -20.07 4.77 -1.22
C ARG A 143 -19.09 5.78 -0.63
N SER A 144 -18.47 5.47 0.50
CA SER A 144 -17.46 6.33 1.13
C SER A 144 -16.05 6.11 0.61
N TYR A 145 -15.77 4.94 0.02
CA TYR A 145 -14.43 4.56 -0.44
C TYR A 145 -14.21 4.89 -1.93
N PHE A 146 -15.22 4.63 -2.79
CA PHE A 146 -15.11 4.85 -4.23
C PHE A 146 -15.67 6.20 -4.66
N VAL A 147 -14.91 6.95 -5.48
CA VAL A 147 -15.40 8.17 -6.15
C VAL A 147 -15.99 7.85 -7.54
N ILE A 148 -15.63 6.68 -8.11
CA ILE A 148 -16.25 6.12 -9.31
C ILE A 148 -17.21 5.01 -8.88
N GLN A 149 -18.52 5.30 -8.88
CA GLN A 149 -19.57 4.39 -8.36
C GLN A 149 -20.36 3.78 -9.50
N THR A 150 -19.70 2.96 -10.29
CA THR A 150 -20.31 2.18 -11.39
C THR A 150 -20.59 0.75 -10.96
N PRO A 151 -21.45 0.01 -11.67
CA PRO A 151 -21.68 -1.42 -11.42
C PRO A 151 -20.39 -2.25 -11.47
N GLU A 152 -19.45 -1.90 -12.33
CA GLU A 152 -18.14 -2.55 -12.40
C GLU A 152 -17.33 -2.36 -11.13
N MET A 153 -17.26 -1.13 -10.60
CA MET A 153 -16.57 -0.85 -9.34
C MET A 153 -17.25 -1.52 -8.16
N LEU A 154 -18.59 -1.59 -8.16
CA LEU A 154 -19.33 -2.34 -7.13
C LEU A 154 -18.99 -3.84 -7.18
N GLU A 155 -18.96 -4.45 -8.36
CA GLU A 155 -18.55 -5.86 -8.50
C GLU A 155 -17.14 -6.10 -7.97
N ARG A 156 -16.19 -5.20 -8.25
CA ARG A 156 -14.82 -5.28 -7.73
C ARG A 156 -14.79 -5.16 -6.21
N TYR A 157 -15.53 -4.22 -5.64
CA TYR A 157 -15.67 -4.06 -4.20
C TYR A 157 -16.22 -5.31 -3.53
N GLU A 158 -17.35 -5.84 -4.02
CA GLU A 158 -18.00 -7.05 -3.46
C GLU A 158 -17.13 -8.29 -3.57
N ARG A 159 -16.30 -8.37 -4.62
CA ARG A 159 -15.43 -9.53 -4.85
C ARG A 159 -14.13 -9.48 -4.04
N HIS A 160 -13.54 -8.31 -3.85
CA HIS A 160 -12.18 -8.19 -3.35
C HIS A 160 -12.06 -7.36 -2.06
N VAL A 161 -12.80 -6.27 -1.91
CA VAL A 161 -12.66 -5.36 -0.77
C VAL A 161 -13.52 -5.79 0.40
N ALA A 162 -14.82 -5.97 0.20
CA ALA A 162 -15.74 -6.35 1.26
C ALA A 162 -15.36 -7.68 1.96
N PRO A 163 -14.99 -8.76 1.23
CA PRO A 163 -14.51 -9.98 1.86
C PRO A 163 -13.16 -9.81 2.59
N ALA A 164 -12.28 -8.92 2.10
CA ALA A 164 -11.02 -8.61 2.75
C ALA A 164 -11.24 -7.90 4.10
N ALA A 165 -12.18 -6.96 4.13
CA ALA A 165 -12.54 -6.25 5.36
C ALA A 165 -13.21 -7.16 6.41
N ALA A 166 -13.83 -8.27 6.00
CA ALA A 166 -14.49 -9.19 6.91
C ALA A 166 -13.53 -10.03 7.80
N LEU A 167 -12.24 -10.06 7.48
CA LEU A 167 -11.22 -10.83 8.21
C LEU A 167 -10.27 -9.92 9.01
N VAL A 168 -10.81 -8.86 9.59
CA VAL A 168 -10.04 -7.92 10.40
C VAL A 168 -10.27 -8.17 11.88
N ASP A 169 -9.18 -8.36 12.65
CA ASP A 169 -9.20 -8.41 14.12
C ASP A 169 -9.20 -6.97 14.66
N GLN A 170 -10.41 -6.45 14.92
CA GLN A 170 -10.61 -5.08 15.42
C GLN A 170 -9.87 -4.84 16.75
N ALA A 171 -9.88 -5.81 17.67
CA ALA A 171 -9.21 -5.68 18.95
C ALA A 171 -7.69 -5.58 18.79
N ALA A 172 -7.11 -6.33 17.85
CA ALA A 172 -5.70 -6.20 17.49
C ALA A 172 -5.38 -4.84 16.88
N LEU A 173 -6.22 -4.35 15.96
CA LEU A 173 -6.00 -3.03 15.33
C LEU A 173 -6.14 -1.89 16.33
N GLU A 174 -7.12 -1.93 17.25
CA GLU A 174 -7.25 -0.94 18.32
C GLU A 174 -6.01 -0.93 19.21
N ARG A 175 -5.54 -2.10 19.65
CA ARG A 175 -4.33 -2.25 20.47
C ARG A 175 -3.07 -1.71 19.80
N ILE A 176 -2.88 -1.99 18.51
CA ILE A 176 -1.77 -1.47 17.70
C ILE A 176 -1.93 0.04 17.50
N GLY A 177 -3.16 0.48 17.24
CA GLY A 177 -3.52 1.86 16.99
C GLY A 177 -3.27 2.82 18.16
N GLU A 178 -3.20 2.33 19.40
CA GLU A 178 -2.81 3.14 20.56
C GLU A 178 -1.38 3.72 20.42
N ARG A 179 -0.52 3.05 19.64
CA ARG A 179 0.85 3.48 19.32
C ARG A 179 1.11 3.33 17.83
N TRP A 180 0.30 4.03 17.02
CA TRP A 180 0.33 3.95 15.56
C TRP A 180 1.50 4.72 14.91
N GLU A 181 2.05 5.71 15.63
CA GLU A 181 3.20 6.45 15.13
C GLU A 181 4.47 5.61 15.28
N LEU A 182 5.18 5.42 14.18
CA LEU A 182 6.50 4.79 14.20
C LEU A 182 7.50 5.68 14.93
N THR A 183 8.39 5.06 15.67
CA THR A 183 9.51 5.77 16.30
C THR A 183 10.34 6.44 15.21
N PRO A 184 10.58 7.76 15.30
CA PRO A 184 11.36 8.49 14.31
C PRO A 184 12.72 7.84 14.09
N ASP A 185 13.02 7.53 12.84
CA ASP A 185 14.32 7.04 12.42
C ASP A 185 15.15 8.22 11.88
N HIS A 186 16.37 8.39 12.38
CA HIS A 186 17.29 9.44 11.96
C HIS A 186 18.21 8.97 10.82
N THR A 187 17.91 7.83 10.19
CA THR A 187 18.63 7.38 9.00
C THR A 187 18.39 8.35 7.84
N PRO A 188 19.37 8.49 6.92
CA PRO A 188 19.15 9.26 5.71
C PRO A 188 17.94 8.73 4.93
N ALA A 189 17.20 9.63 4.28
CA ALA A 189 16.10 9.25 3.41
C ALA A 189 16.55 8.23 2.36
N TYR A 190 15.66 7.27 2.04
CA TYR A 190 15.91 6.32 0.95
C TYR A 190 16.18 7.07 -0.35
N ALA A 191 17.30 6.76 -1.02
CA ALA A 191 17.76 7.47 -2.20
C ALA A 191 17.56 6.68 -3.51
N GLY A 192 16.83 5.58 -3.49
CA GLY A 192 16.51 4.82 -4.71
C GLY A 192 15.34 5.41 -5.49
N PRO A 193 15.05 4.87 -6.70
CA PRO A 193 13.93 5.29 -7.52
C PRO A 193 12.61 5.18 -6.77
N THR A 194 11.92 6.30 -6.61
CA THR A 194 10.63 6.38 -5.89
C THR A 194 9.54 6.88 -6.81
N VAL A 195 8.33 6.34 -6.70
CA VAL A 195 7.12 6.91 -7.30
C VAL A 195 6.07 7.10 -6.21
N VAL A 196 5.45 8.27 -6.21
CA VAL A 196 4.32 8.61 -5.32
C VAL A 196 3.11 8.88 -6.19
N VAL A 197 2.00 8.21 -5.91
CA VAL A 197 0.74 8.38 -6.63
C VAL A 197 -0.36 8.66 -5.62
N ALA A 198 -1.05 9.77 -5.76
CA ALA A 198 -2.12 10.19 -4.85
C ALA A 198 -3.39 10.55 -5.63
N GLY A 199 -4.54 10.21 -5.07
CA GLY A 199 -5.84 10.62 -5.61
C GLY A 199 -6.19 12.06 -5.21
N ARG A 200 -6.58 12.89 -6.16
CA ARG A 200 -6.96 14.28 -5.87
C ARG A 200 -8.22 14.37 -4.99
N LEU A 201 -9.07 13.37 -5.07
CA LEU A 201 -10.34 13.28 -4.33
C LEU A 201 -10.26 12.29 -3.15
N ASP A 202 -9.05 11.94 -2.72
CA ASP A 202 -8.84 11.04 -1.60
C ASP A 202 -9.36 11.67 -0.31
N SER A 203 -10.58 11.27 0.10
CA SER A 203 -11.25 11.73 1.31
C SER A 203 -10.83 10.97 2.58
N THR A 204 -9.91 10.03 2.47
CA THR A 204 -9.39 9.23 3.58
C THR A 204 -8.08 9.82 4.12
N VAL A 205 -7.09 10.00 3.24
CA VAL A 205 -5.76 10.51 3.62
C VAL A 205 -5.40 11.82 2.93
N GLY A 206 -6.14 12.23 1.90
CA GLY A 206 -5.83 13.39 1.09
C GLY A 206 -4.57 13.22 0.24
N TYR A 207 -4.24 14.24 -0.54
CA TYR A 207 -3.02 14.24 -1.36
C TYR A 207 -1.99 15.28 -0.92
N ALA A 208 -2.39 16.25 -0.09
CA ALA A 208 -1.54 17.39 0.24
C ALA A 208 -0.26 16.98 0.99
N ALA A 209 -0.35 16.05 1.94
CA ALA A 209 0.83 15.54 2.64
C ALA A 209 1.75 14.74 1.71
N ALA A 210 1.20 14.04 0.71
CA ALA A 210 2.00 13.28 -0.25
C ALA A 210 2.89 14.17 -1.14
N THR A 211 2.54 15.45 -1.31
CA THR A 211 3.36 16.39 -2.10
C THR A 211 4.72 16.68 -1.45
N ASP A 212 4.82 16.59 -0.13
CA ASP A 212 6.07 16.83 0.60
C ASP A 212 7.10 15.72 0.38
N LEU A 213 6.63 14.54 -0.05
CA LEU A 213 7.52 13.40 -0.31
C LEU A 213 8.47 13.65 -1.50
N ILE A 214 8.17 14.62 -2.36
CA ILE A 214 9.07 15.00 -3.46
C ILE A 214 10.38 15.62 -2.94
N ASP A 215 10.29 16.36 -1.84
CA ASP A 215 11.45 16.95 -1.18
C ASP A 215 12.17 15.94 -0.26
N HIS A 216 11.43 14.93 0.22
CA HIS A 216 11.98 13.90 1.09
C HIS A 216 12.78 12.83 0.31
N TYR A 217 12.31 12.43 -0.89
CA TYR A 217 12.97 11.42 -1.71
C TYR A 217 13.65 12.05 -2.93
N PRO A 218 15.00 12.06 -2.99
CA PRO A 218 15.75 12.78 -4.03
C PRO A 218 15.52 12.28 -5.46
N HIS A 219 15.02 11.04 -5.60
CA HIS A 219 14.71 10.42 -6.90
C HIS A 219 13.23 10.06 -7.02
N ALA A 220 12.35 10.90 -6.47
CA ALA A 220 10.91 10.70 -6.55
C ALA A 220 10.29 11.32 -7.80
N SER A 221 9.28 10.63 -8.35
CA SER A 221 8.26 11.22 -9.21
C SER A 221 6.94 11.25 -8.43
N LEU A 222 6.17 12.32 -8.56
CA LEU A 222 4.85 12.48 -7.94
C LEU A 222 3.78 12.64 -9.02
N SER A 223 2.68 11.92 -8.87
CA SER A 223 1.47 12.12 -9.65
C SER A 223 0.28 12.33 -8.72
N VAL A 224 -0.45 13.43 -8.90
CA VAL A 224 -1.76 13.65 -8.28
C VAL A 224 -2.82 13.44 -9.35
N VAL A 225 -3.56 12.33 -9.24
CA VAL A 225 -4.49 11.87 -10.26
C VAL A 225 -5.85 12.51 -10.04
N ASP A 226 -6.34 13.25 -11.03
CA ASP A 226 -7.71 13.76 -11.04
C ASP A 226 -8.71 12.60 -11.19
N ASP A 227 -9.94 12.80 -10.77
CA ASP A 227 -11.00 11.79 -10.77
C ASP A 227 -10.61 10.45 -10.10
N ALA A 228 -9.78 10.51 -9.06
CA ALA A 228 -9.39 9.37 -8.25
C ALA A 228 -9.48 9.68 -6.75
N GLY A 229 -10.04 8.75 -5.99
CA GLY A 229 -10.12 8.79 -4.53
C GLY A 229 -9.07 7.89 -3.87
N HIS A 230 -9.37 7.41 -2.67
CA HIS A 230 -8.52 6.45 -1.95
C HIS A 230 -8.49 5.07 -2.63
N ALA A 231 -9.58 4.73 -3.36
CA ALA A 231 -9.66 3.52 -4.18
C ALA A 231 -8.94 3.64 -5.54
N LEU A 232 -8.03 4.60 -5.72
CA LEU A 232 -7.27 4.87 -6.95
C LEU A 232 -6.76 3.60 -7.67
N PRO A 233 -6.19 2.61 -6.98
CA PRO A 233 -5.72 1.41 -7.66
C PRO A 233 -6.82 0.61 -8.37
N HIS A 234 -8.06 0.69 -7.86
CA HIS A 234 -9.24 0.09 -8.49
C HIS A 234 -9.79 0.97 -9.61
N GLU A 235 -9.79 2.29 -9.39
CA GLU A 235 -10.48 3.29 -10.23
C GLU A 235 -9.68 3.68 -11.47
N GLN A 236 -8.35 3.68 -11.37
CA GLN A 236 -7.43 4.17 -12.41
C GLN A 236 -6.30 3.17 -12.72
N PRO A 237 -6.61 1.87 -12.97
CA PRO A 237 -5.59 0.83 -13.11
C PRO A 237 -4.66 1.08 -14.32
N GLU A 238 -5.17 1.61 -15.44
CA GLU A 238 -4.34 1.87 -16.63
C GLU A 238 -3.35 3.01 -16.42
N LEU A 239 -3.77 4.07 -15.72
CA LEU A 239 -2.86 5.16 -15.39
C LEU A 239 -1.81 4.70 -14.37
N LEU A 240 -2.23 3.94 -13.35
CA LEU A 240 -1.32 3.36 -12.37
C LEU A 240 -0.29 2.44 -13.06
N ARG A 241 -0.73 1.61 -14.02
CA ARG A 241 0.17 0.78 -14.84
C ARG A 241 1.22 1.61 -15.57
N ALA A 242 0.82 2.71 -16.21
CA ALA A 242 1.75 3.59 -16.93
C ALA A 242 2.80 4.20 -15.98
N LEU A 243 2.38 4.66 -14.80
CA LEU A 243 3.26 5.25 -13.79
C LEU A 243 4.24 4.21 -13.21
N LEU A 244 3.75 3.01 -12.89
CA LEU A 244 4.61 1.93 -12.38
C LEU A 244 5.56 1.39 -13.46
N THR A 245 5.16 1.36 -14.72
CA THR A 245 6.04 0.98 -15.84
C THR A 245 7.20 1.97 -15.98
N GLU A 246 6.95 3.28 -15.90
CA GLU A 246 8.01 4.29 -15.90
C GLU A 246 8.95 4.13 -14.70
N TRP A 247 8.38 3.92 -13.52
CA TRP A 247 9.16 3.68 -12.31
C TRP A 247 10.04 2.43 -12.42
N LEU A 248 9.52 1.31 -12.91
CA LEU A 248 10.29 0.09 -13.17
C LEU A 248 11.46 0.34 -14.13
N ALA A 249 11.22 1.11 -15.19
CA ALA A 249 12.29 1.48 -16.12
C ALA A 249 13.39 2.32 -15.44
N ARG A 250 13.06 3.17 -14.45
CA ARG A 250 14.07 3.89 -13.64
C ARG A 250 14.85 2.94 -12.73
N VAL A 251 14.17 1.98 -12.11
CA VAL A 251 14.83 0.95 -11.29
C VAL A 251 15.86 0.17 -12.12
N GLU A 252 15.48 -0.27 -13.32
CA GLU A 252 16.39 -1.00 -14.21
C GLU A 252 17.64 -0.18 -14.61
N ARG A 253 17.48 1.13 -14.79
CA ARG A 253 18.62 2.03 -15.11
C ARG A 253 19.55 2.29 -13.91
N SER A 254 19.07 2.03 -12.69
CA SER A 254 19.81 2.29 -11.45
C SER A 254 20.45 1.04 -10.83
N SER A 255 20.21 -0.15 -11.42
CA SER A 255 20.65 -1.48 -10.96
C SER A 255 22.07 -1.89 -11.46
#